data_74a83220b4ca4f3f88824f9fc9a45a18
#
_entry.id   74a83220b4ca4f3f88824f9fc9a45a18
#
_cell.length_a   1.000
_cell.length_b   1.000
_cell.length_c   1.000
_cell.angle_alpha   90.00
_cell.angle_beta   90.00
_cell.angle_gamma   90.00
#
_symmetry.space_group_name_H-M   'P 1'
#
loop_
_entity.id
_entity.type
_entity.pdbx_description
1 polymer ?
#
loop_
_entity_poly.entity_id
_entity_poly.type
_entity_poly.pdbx_seq_one_letter_code
_entity_poly.pdbx_strand_id
1 'polypeptide(L)'
;MMKSVIIVGVGNIGSRLYAEYQRLKPDRYDPVQGYNEKQPIRYDLAFIAVDTPMKDDGTCDISQVSRALEETDAEVYVLRSTVAPGVTRALRIETGKRIVFSPEFYGTTQHSDERAFDFSFTILGGEKNDCNAVIQLLQEVYDARHRFRITDSTTAELAKYMENTMLAAKVSLCIQFWEIAREYGVSYPELRELVLEDKRFSRAHTFVYDGHPYWESHCFDKDLAAITAVSNAPLIDGVIRYNQQCRARYGKSHG
;
A
#
# COMPACT_ATOMS: atom_id res chain seq x y z
N MET A 1 32.57 -2.43 0.46
CA MET A 1 32.00 -2.39 1.83
C MET A 1 30.57 -2.87 1.75
N MET A 2 30.14 -3.73 2.68
CA MET A 2 28.72 -4.13 2.78
C MET A 2 27.91 -2.88 3.16
N LYS A 3 26.83 -2.60 2.44
CA LYS A 3 25.98 -1.44 2.72
C LYS A 3 25.12 -1.71 3.95
N SER A 4 25.00 -0.72 4.82
CA SER A 4 24.21 -0.79 6.04
C SER A 4 22.76 -0.37 5.77
N VAL A 5 21.81 -1.22 6.12
CA VAL A 5 20.38 -1.02 5.88
C VAL A 5 19.60 -1.22 7.16
N ILE A 6 18.57 -0.39 7.38
CA ILE A 6 17.64 -0.57 8.50
C ILE A 6 16.20 -0.53 7.99
N ILE A 7 15.34 -1.32 8.64
CA ILE A 7 13.87 -1.27 8.48
C ILE A 7 13.28 -0.77 9.80
N VAL A 8 12.60 0.37 9.75
CA VAL A 8 11.91 1.00 10.87
C VAL A 8 10.40 0.77 10.73
N GLY A 9 9.80 0.12 11.72
CA GLY A 9 8.46 -0.44 11.65
C GLY A 9 8.47 -1.87 11.07
N VAL A 10 8.18 -2.87 11.90
CA VAL A 10 8.24 -4.30 11.54
C VAL A 10 6.84 -4.94 11.59
N GLY A 11 5.81 -4.14 11.26
CA GLY A 11 4.45 -4.61 11.04
C GLY A 11 4.33 -5.42 9.73
N ASN A 12 3.13 -5.46 9.14
CA ASN A 12 2.88 -6.23 7.91
C ASN A 12 3.86 -5.91 6.77
N ILE A 13 4.11 -4.62 6.51
CA ILE A 13 4.97 -4.20 5.41
C ILE A 13 6.44 -4.42 5.76
N GLY A 14 6.87 -3.97 6.94
CA GLY A 14 8.27 -4.12 7.35
C GLY A 14 8.73 -5.57 7.45
N SER A 15 7.88 -6.48 7.91
CA SER A 15 8.19 -7.92 7.94
C SER A 15 8.38 -8.51 6.54
N ARG A 16 7.57 -8.07 5.56
CA ARG A 16 7.72 -8.49 4.15
C ARG A 16 8.98 -7.91 3.54
N LEU A 17 9.29 -6.63 3.77
CA LEU A 17 10.54 -6.01 3.34
C LEU A 17 11.76 -6.74 3.93
N TYR A 18 11.69 -7.12 5.21
CA TYR A 18 12.75 -7.89 5.83
C TYR A 18 12.97 -9.24 5.13
N ALA A 19 11.89 -9.96 4.85
CA ALA A 19 11.96 -11.25 4.14
C ALA A 19 12.51 -11.07 2.71
N GLU A 20 12.09 -10.02 2.00
CA GLU A 20 12.50 -9.72 0.64
C GLU A 20 13.97 -9.28 0.56
N TYR A 21 14.41 -8.48 1.55
CA TYR A 21 15.75 -7.86 1.55
C TYR A 21 16.78 -8.61 2.41
N GLN A 22 16.56 -9.88 2.74
CA GLN A 22 17.48 -10.66 3.58
C GLN A 22 18.93 -10.69 3.08
N ARG A 23 19.15 -10.59 1.77
CA ARG A 23 20.52 -10.50 1.19
C ARG A 23 21.27 -9.27 1.66
N LEU A 24 20.59 -8.18 1.97
CA LEU A 24 21.17 -6.94 2.49
C LEU A 24 21.40 -7.00 4.00
N LYS A 25 20.90 -8.04 4.69
CA LYS A 25 20.97 -8.21 6.15
C LYS A 25 20.54 -6.95 6.92
N PRO A 26 19.33 -6.42 6.67
CA PRO A 26 18.92 -5.18 7.31
C PRO A 26 18.75 -5.37 8.82
N ASP A 27 19.14 -4.35 9.59
CA ASP A 27 18.74 -4.22 10.98
C ASP A 27 17.24 -3.90 11.07
N ARG A 28 16.59 -4.28 12.16
CA ARG A 28 15.18 -4.01 12.42
C ARG A 28 15.01 -3.11 13.64
N TYR A 29 14.13 -2.15 13.52
CA TYR A 29 13.77 -1.30 14.64
C TYR A 29 12.25 -1.12 14.73
N ASP A 30 11.66 -1.75 15.72
CA ASP A 30 10.26 -1.61 16.12
C ASP A 30 10.14 -2.02 17.59
N PRO A 31 10.32 -1.10 18.52
CA PRO A 31 10.28 -1.42 19.95
C PRO A 31 8.94 -2.01 20.42
N VAL A 32 7.83 -1.65 19.74
CA VAL A 32 6.50 -2.18 20.06
C VAL A 32 6.40 -3.66 19.71
N GLN A 33 7.04 -4.08 18.61
CA GLN A 33 7.09 -5.48 18.18
C GLN A 33 8.30 -6.24 18.77
N GLY A 34 9.09 -5.60 19.62
CA GLY A 34 10.25 -6.22 20.27
C GLY A 34 11.53 -6.24 19.44
N TYR A 35 11.58 -5.55 18.28
CA TYR A 35 12.79 -5.44 17.47
C TYR A 35 13.61 -4.21 17.86
N ASN A 36 14.86 -4.42 18.26
CA ASN A 36 15.75 -3.36 18.73
C ASN A 36 17.19 -3.56 18.25
N GLU A 37 17.35 -3.78 16.94
CA GLU A 37 18.65 -4.08 16.31
C GLU A 37 19.38 -2.82 15.82
N LYS A 38 18.76 -1.63 15.95
CA LYS A 38 19.32 -0.36 15.48
C LYS A 38 20.70 -0.08 16.10
N GLN A 39 21.68 0.15 15.25
CA GLN A 39 23.05 0.48 15.65
C GLN A 39 23.25 2.01 15.73
N PRO A 40 24.20 2.51 16.52
CA PRO A 40 24.54 3.93 16.60
C PRO A 40 25.45 4.35 15.42
N ILE A 41 24.98 4.10 14.19
CA ILE A 41 25.70 4.42 12.95
C ILE A 41 24.78 5.21 12.02
N ARG A 42 25.37 5.85 11.01
CA ARG A 42 24.63 6.34 9.85
C ARG A 42 24.47 5.20 8.85
N TYR A 43 23.21 4.87 8.55
CA TYR A 43 22.88 3.84 7.57
C TYR A 43 23.00 4.37 6.14
N ASP A 44 23.35 3.50 5.20
CA ASP A 44 23.29 3.85 3.77
C ASP A 44 21.84 4.01 3.31
N LEU A 45 20.91 3.19 3.87
CA LEU A 45 19.50 3.22 3.53
C LEU A 45 18.61 2.88 4.74
N ALA A 46 17.56 3.67 4.94
CA ALA A 46 16.52 3.39 5.93
C ALA A 46 15.16 3.21 5.23
N PHE A 47 14.52 2.07 5.38
CA PHE A 47 13.13 1.86 5.02
C PHE A 47 12.22 2.26 6.18
N ILE A 48 11.29 3.18 5.95
CA ILE A 48 10.30 3.63 6.93
C ILE A 48 8.96 3.00 6.59
N ALA A 49 8.54 2.03 7.40
CA ALA A 49 7.34 1.21 7.21
C ALA A 49 6.43 1.23 8.46
N VAL A 50 6.34 2.39 9.11
CA VAL A 50 5.51 2.61 10.29
C VAL A 50 4.06 2.88 9.91
N ASP A 51 3.13 2.71 10.85
CA ASP A 51 1.72 2.97 10.63
C ASP A 51 1.42 4.46 10.43
N THR A 52 0.43 4.73 9.57
CA THR A 52 -0.14 6.06 9.34
C THR A 52 -1.65 5.97 9.54
N PRO A 53 -2.13 5.89 10.80
CA PRO A 53 -3.54 5.71 11.08
C PRO A 53 -4.38 6.89 10.59
N MET A 54 -5.66 6.63 10.37
CA MET A 54 -6.62 7.65 9.98
C MET A 54 -6.96 8.53 11.19
N LYS A 55 -6.94 9.85 11.02
CA LYS A 55 -7.44 10.82 11.99
C LYS A 55 -8.96 10.98 11.87
N ASP A 56 -9.56 11.68 12.82
CA ASP A 56 -11.00 11.96 12.85
C ASP A 56 -11.49 12.75 11.62
N ASP A 57 -10.62 13.56 11.00
CA ASP A 57 -10.88 14.32 9.78
C ASP A 57 -10.67 13.51 8.49
N GLY A 58 -10.35 12.23 8.62
CA GLY A 58 -10.09 11.32 7.50
C GLY A 58 -8.65 11.39 6.97
N THR A 59 -7.81 12.33 7.39
CA THR A 59 -6.41 12.43 6.94
C THR A 59 -5.53 11.38 7.60
N CYS A 60 -4.35 11.10 7.01
CA CYS A 60 -3.36 10.22 7.62
C CYS A 60 -2.57 10.92 8.74
N ASP A 61 -2.39 10.26 9.88
CA ASP A 61 -1.44 10.70 10.91
C ASP A 61 -0.02 10.26 10.50
N ILE A 62 0.84 11.23 10.27
CA ILE A 62 2.25 11.02 9.91
C ILE A 62 3.22 11.18 11.07
N SER A 63 2.73 11.31 12.30
CA SER A 63 3.57 11.54 13.49
C SER A 63 4.64 10.45 13.68
N GLN A 64 4.30 9.18 13.43
CA GLN A 64 5.25 8.08 13.51
C GLN A 64 6.29 8.15 12.37
N VAL A 65 5.92 8.63 11.19
CA VAL A 65 6.86 8.85 10.06
C VAL A 65 7.86 9.93 10.44
N SER A 66 7.40 11.08 10.93
CA SER A 66 8.28 12.18 11.37
C SER A 66 9.24 11.73 12.46
N ARG A 67 8.74 11.03 13.47
CA ARG A 67 9.55 10.46 14.54
C ARG A 67 10.59 9.45 14.02
N ALA A 68 10.20 8.56 13.11
CA ALA A 68 11.13 7.59 12.53
C ALA A 68 12.26 8.27 11.74
N LEU A 69 11.93 9.36 11.03
CA LEU A 69 12.92 10.18 10.33
C LEU A 69 13.86 10.89 11.30
N GLU A 70 13.36 11.41 12.41
CA GLU A 70 14.18 12.09 13.44
C GLU A 70 15.12 11.13 14.16
N GLU A 71 14.62 9.98 14.58
CA GLU A 71 15.35 9.01 15.39
C GLU A 71 16.33 8.13 14.60
N THR A 72 16.26 8.14 13.27
CA THR A 72 17.12 7.31 12.41
C THR A 72 18.07 8.20 11.61
N ASP A 73 19.37 7.90 11.63
CA ASP A 73 20.35 8.55 10.77
C ASP A 73 20.66 7.68 9.55
N ALA A 74 20.36 8.19 8.36
CA ALA A 74 20.60 7.49 7.10
C ALA A 74 20.97 8.46 5.97
N GLU A 75 21.68 7.94 4.96
CA GLU A 75 22.02 8.71 3.76
C GLU A 75 20.77 8.95 2.89
N VAL A 76 19.94 7.92 2.70
CA VAL A 76 18.67 8.00 1.98
C VAL A 76 17.58 7.27 2.77
N TYR A 77 16.39 7.84 2.80
CA TYR A 77 15.21 7.24 3.41
C TYR A 77 14.23 6.80 2.33
N VAL A 78 13.72 5.58 2.43
CA VAL A 78 12.66 5.06 1.57
C VAL A 78 11.37 4.96 2.38
N LEU A 79 10.45 5.89 2.13
CA LEU A 79 9.15 5.92 2.79
C LEU A 79 8.23 4.89 2.13
N ARG A 80 7.83 3.89 2.90
CA ARG A 80 6.90 2.80 2.50
C ARG A 80 5.50 2.98 3.08
N SER A 81 5.39 3.77 4.14
CA SER A 81 4.12 4.15 4.74
C SER A 81 3.30 4.97 3.77
N THR A 82 2.01 4.67 3.60
CA THR A 82 1.12 5.46 2.75
C THR A 82 0.87 6.83 3.39
N VAL A 83 1.14 7.88 2.66
CA VAL A 83 0.97 9.27 3.09
C VAL A 83 0.19 10.05 2.03
N ALA A 84 -0.45 11.16 2.43
CA ALA A 84 -1.21 12.00 1.49
C ALA A 84 -0.30 12.59 0.38
N PRO A 85 -0.85 12.87 -0.81
CA PRO A 85 -0.10 13.44 -1.93
C PRO A 85 0.62 14.74 -1.53
N GLY A 86 1.94 14.80 -1.81
CA GLY A 86 2.81 15.94 -1.49
C GLY A 86 3.52 15.86 -0.14
N VAL A 87 3.16 14.91 0.74
CA VAL A 87 3.77 14.78 2.08
C VAL A 87 5.26 14.46 2.02
N THR A 88 5.69 13.55 1.16
CA THR A 88 7.12 13.23 1.02
C THR A 88 7.94 14.47 0.65
N ARG A 89 7.42 15.30 -0.26
CA ARG A 89 8.05 16.56 -0.64
C ARG A 89 8.10 17.55 0.53
N ALA A 90 7.02 17.67 1.30
CA ALA A 90 6.98 18.53 2.48
C ALA A 90 8.01 18.09 3.53
N LEU A 91 8.06 16.80 3.85
CA LEU A 91 9.05 16.23 4.78
C LEU A 91 10.49 16.45 4.32
N ARG A 92 10.77 16.34 3.01
CA ARG A 92 12.11 16.66 2.48
C ARG A 92 12.50 18.11 2.72
N ILE A 93 11.59 19.05 2.48
CA ILE A 93 11.84 20.49 2.67
C ILE A 93 12.05 20.79 4.16
N GLU A 94 11.19 20.25 5.01
CA GLU A 94 11.21 20.48 6.46
C GLU A 94 12.47 19.92 7.11
N THR A 95 12.83 18.68 6.77
CA THR A 95 13.94 17.97 7.46
C THR A 95 15.30 18.13 6.77
N GLY A 96 15.32 18.58 5.52
CA GLY A 96 16.52 18.56 4.68
C GLY A 96 17.02 17.16 4.30
N LYS A 97 16.27 16.11 4.63
CA LYS A 97 16.65 14.71 4.40
C LYS A 97 16.36 14.28 2.96
N ARG A 98 17.14 13.30 2.48
CA ARG A 98 16.95 12.67 1.17
C ARG A 98 15.90 11.57 1.30
N ILE A 99 14.64 11.87 0.95
CA ILE A 99 13.52 10.96 1.12
C ILE A 99 12.97 10.58 -0.26
N VAL A 100 12.81 9.29 -0.51
CA VAL A 100 12.17 8.68 -1.67
C VAL A 100 10.91 7.98 -1.20
N PHE A 101 9.78 8.22 -1.85
CA PHE A 101 8.58 7.44 -1.63
C PHE A 101 8.58 6.20 -2.51
N SER A 102 8.26 5.04 -1.95
CA SER A 102 8.12 3.81 -2.72
C SER A 102 6.85 3.09 -2.30
N PRO A 103 5.76 3.19 -3.08
CA PRO A 103 4.51 2.52 -2.76
C PRO A 103 4.71 1.01 -2.69
N GLU A 104 3.97 0.37 -1.79
CA GLU A 104 3.85 -1.07 -1.77
C GLU A 104 2.53 -1.51 -2.42
N PHE A 105 2.55 -2.68 -3.04
CA PHE A 105 1.40 -3.27 -3.72
C PHE A 105 1.08 -4.67 -3.17
N TYR A 106 1.58 -5.01 -1.99
CA TYR A 106 1.33 -6.29 -1.35
C TYR A 106 -0.14 -6.40 -0.93
N GLY A 107 -0.94 -7.09 -1.74
CA GLY A 107 -2.31 -7.42 -1.38
C GLY A 107 -2.37 -8.53 -0.33
N THR A 108 -3.43 -8.54 0.48
CA THR A 108 -3.86 -9.72 1.23
C THR A 108 -5.09 -10.30 0.54
N THR A 109 -4.98 -11.54 0.06
CA THR A 109 -6.09 -12.23 -0.58
C THR A 109 -6.21 -13.64 -0.04
N GLN A 110 -7.46 -14.13 0.02
CA GLN A 110 -7.75 -15.51 0.41
C GLN A 110 -7.60 -16.48 -0.78
N HIS A 111 -7.55 -15.98 -2.01
CA HIS A 111 -7.45 -16.79 -3.22
C HIS A 111 -6.00 -17.00 -3.64
N SER A 112 -5.63 -18.27 -3.87
CA SER A 112 -4.27 -18.66 -4.28
C SER A 112 -3.84 -18.04 -5.61
N ASP A 113 -4.77 -17.89 -6.56
CA ASP A 113 -4.53 -17.33 -7.87
C ASP A 113 -4.14 -15.85 -7.82
N GLU A 114 -4.62 -15.13 -6.80
CA GLU A 114 -4.28 -13.71 -6.56
C GLU A 114 -2.92 -13.54 -5.86
N ARG A 115 -2.36 -14.59 -5.26
CA ARG A 115 -1.03 -14.55 -4.62
C ARG A 115 0.12 -14.63 -5.61
N ALA A 116 -0.17 -15.02 -6.85
CA ALA A 116 0.82 -15.20 -7.92
C ALA A 116 1.07 -13.91 -8.73
N PHE A 117 0.80 -12.72 -8.17
CA PHE A 117 1.11 -11.47 -8.84
C PHE A 117 2.63 -11.30 -9.01
N ASP A 118 3.02 -11.01 -10.25
CA ASP A 118 4.39 -10.65 -10.57
C ASP A 118 4.66 -9.19 -10.18
N PHE A 119 5.26 -9.00 -9.01
CA PHE A 119 5.75 -7.71 -8.56
C PHE A 119 7.19 -7.44 -9.02
N SER A 120 7.54 -7.86 -10.23
CA SER A 120 8.85 -7.61 -10.83
C SER A 120 9.10 -6.14 -11.17
N PHE A 121 8.57 -5.23 -10.34
CA PHE A 121 8.78 -3.80 -10.47
C PHE A 121 8.82 -3.08 -9.12
N THR A 122 9.55 -1.98 -9.07
CA THR A 122 9.56 -1.03 -7.96
C THR A 122 9.35 0.38 -8.50
N ILE A 123 8.42 1.13 -7.92
CA ILE A 123 8.22 2.55 -8.18
C ILE A 123 8.98 3.34 -7.13
N LEU A 124 9.74 4.35 -7.56
CA LEU A 124 10.50 5.26 -6.71
C LEU A 124 10.13 6.70 -7.07
N GLY A 125 9.53 7.40 -6.13
CA GLY A 125 9.10 8.78 -6.26
C GLY A 125 10.01 9.72 -5.47
N GLY A 126 10.75 10.58 -6.16
CA GLY A 126 11.66 11.53 -5.51
C GLY A 126 12.68 12.13 -6.48
N GLU A 127 13.73 12.74 -5.91
CA GLU A 127 14.82 13.25 -6.72
C GLU A 127 15.56 12.11 -7.41
N LYS A 128 15.90 12.30 -8.67
CA LYS A 128 16.51 11.27 -9.52
C LYS A 128 17.79 10.66 -8.90
N ASN A 129 18.64 11.49 -8.28
CA ASN A 129 19.87 11.02 -7.66
C ASN A 129 19.61 10.15 -6.43
N ASP A 130 18.55 10.48 -5.65
CA ASP A 130 18.16 9.71 -4.47
C ASP A 130 17.55 8.38 -4.89
N CYS A 131 16.66 8.38 -5.90
CA CYS A 131 16.12 7.17 -6.49
C CYS A 131 17.21 6.24 -7.06
N ASN A 132 18.20 6.80 -7.75
CA ASN A 132 19.33 6.02 -8.27
C ASN A 132 20.18 5.39 -7.16
N ALA A 133 20.39 6.09 -6.03
CA ALA A 133 21.09 5.51 -4.88
C ALA A 133 20.32 4.31 -4.30
N VAL A 134 19.00 4.39 -4.22
CA VAL A 134 18.13 3.27 -3.82
C VAL A 134 18.24 2.11 -4.81
N ILE A 135 18.16 2.39 -6.13
CA ILE A 135 18.26 1.36 -7.18
C ILE A 135 19.57 0.61 -7.09
N GLN A 136 20.70 1.32 -6.94
CA GLN A 136 22.04 0.70 -6.84
C GLN A 136 22.12 -0.32 -5.70
N LEU A 137 21.41 -0.08 -4.60
CA LEU A 137 21.35 -1.00 -3.48
C LEU A 137 20.40 -2.17 -3.75
N LEU A 138 19.22 -1.89 -4.30
CA LEU A 138 18.20 -2.91 -4.58
C LEU A 138 18.60 -3.86 -5.73
N GLN A 139 19.53 -3.46 -6.61
CA GLN A 139 20.11 -4.36 -7.62
C GLN A 139 20.92 -5.52 -7.03
N GLU A 140 21.31 -5.44 -5.75
CA GLU A 140 21.93 -6.58 -5.04
C GLU A 140 20.88 -7.66 -4.65
N VAL A 141 19.60 -7.29 -4.61
CA VAL A 141 18.48 -8.17 -4.24
C VAL A 141 17.77 -8.73 -5.46
N TYR A 142 17.45 -7.87 -6.42
CA TYR A 142 16.64 -8.20 -7.57
C TYR A 142 17.48 -8.64 -8.78
N ASP A 143 16.91 -9.48 -9.61
CA ASP A 143 17.52 -9.89 -10.87
C ASP A 143 17.37 -8.82 -11.98
N ALA A 144 18.02 -9.04 -13.12
CA ALA A 144 18.04 -8.10 -14.25
C ALA A 144 16.66 -7.88 -14.92
N ARG A 145 15.65 -8.70 -14.62
CA ARG A 145 14.28 -8.56 -15.14
C ARG A 145 13.45 -7.59 -14.31
N HIS A 146 13.90 -7.27 -13.08
CA HIS A 146 13.18 -6.34 -12.22
C HIS A 146 13.23 -4.91 -12.79
N ARG A 147 12.07 -4.29 -12.86
CA ARG A 147 11.90 -2.97 -13.46
C ARG A 147 11.82 -1.89 -12.40
N PHE A 148 12.70 -0.90 -12.48
CA PHE A 148 12.61 0.28 -11.66
C PHE A 148 11.95 1.43 -12.44
N ARG A 149 10.98 2.10 -11.82
CA ARG A 149 10.27 3.24 -12.37
C ARG A 149 10.51 4.45 -11.47
N ILE A 150 11.19 5.47 -12.01
CA ILE A 150 11.43 6.73 -11.30
C ILE A 150 10.38 7.74 -11.74
N THR A 151 9.80 8.43 -10.78
CA THR A 151 8.89 9.56 -10.96
C THR A 151 9.07 10.57 -9.82
N ASP A 152 8.32 11.67 -9.79
CA ASP A 152 8.25 12.53 -8.62
C ASP A 152 7.46 11.86 -7.48
N SER A 153 7.67 12.34 -6.23
CA SER A 153 7.06 11.71 -5.06
C SER A 153 5.54 11.82 -5.06
N THR A 154 4.98 12.93 -5.51
CA THR A 154 3.53 13.14 -5.52
C THR A 154 2.84 12.20 -6.51
N THR A 155 3.43 11.98 -7.69
CA THR A 155 2.92 11.00 -8.66
C THR A 155 2.98 9.58 -8.09
N ALA A 156 4.04 9.21 -7.39
CA ALA A 156 4.16 7.90 -6.77
C ALA A 156 3.15 7.70 -5.61
N GLU A 157 2.93 8.74 -4.79
CA GLU A 157 1.91 8.75 -3.74
C GLU A 157 0.51 8.58 -4.33
N LEU A 158 0.16 9.35 -5.37
CA LEU A 158 -1.12 9.23 -6.07
C LEU A 158 -1.32 7.85 -6.72
N ALA A 159 -0.25 7.22 -7.23
CA ALA A 159 -0.34 5.89 -7.81
C ALA A 159 -0.81 4.85 -6.79
N LYS A 160 -0.38 4.95 -5.52
CA LYS A 160 -0.86 4.08 -4.44
C LYS A 160 -2.35 4.28 -4.15
N TYR A 161 -2.79 5.53 -4.05
CA TYR A 161 -4.22 5.83 -3.84
C TYR A 161 -5.08 5.37 -5.01
N MET A 162 -4.63 5.61 -6.25
CA MET A 162 -5.34 5.17 -7.45
C MET A 162 -5.49 3.64 -7.48
N GLU A 163 -4.44 2.89 -7.16
CA GLU A 163 -4.49 1.42 -7.10
C GLU A 163 -5.54 0.95 -6.10
N ASN A 164 -5.45 1.37 -4.83
CA ASN A 164 -6.39 0.94 -3.79
C ASN A 164 -7.83 1.37 -4.10
N THR A 165 -8.02 2.55 -4.66
CA THR A 165 -9.34 3.05 -5.08
C THR A 165 -9.93 2.20 -6.21
N MET A 166 -9.14 1.87 -7.23
CA MET A 166 -9.59 1.04 -8.34
C MET A 166 -9.97 -0.37 -7.87
N LEU A 167 -9.19 -0.95 -6.94
CA LEU A 167 -9.49 -2.26 -6.38
C LEU A 167 -10.76 -2.24 -5.54
N ALA A 168 -10.94 -1.25 -4.66
CA ALA A 168 -12.15 -1.09 -3.86
C ALA A 168 -13.39 -0.85 -4.72
N ALA A 169 -13.29 -0.01 -5.76
CA ALA A 169 -14.37 0.23 -6.71
C ALA A 169 -14.75 -1.05 -7.48
N LYS A 170 -13.75 -1.83 -7.89
CA LYS A 170 -13.97 -3.12 -8.57
C LYS A 170 -14.74 -4.09 -7.67
N VAL A 171 -14.33 -4.24 -6.40
CA VAL A 171 -15.04 -5.07 -5.43
C VAL A 171 -16.48 -4.57 -5.25
N SER A 172 -16.67 -3.26 -5.07
CA SER A 172 -18.01 -2.68 -4.91
C SER A 172 -18.91 -2.93 -6.12
N LEU A 173 -18.36 -2.80 -7.34
CA LEU A 173 -19.11 -3.11 -8.57
C LEU A 173 -19.47 -4.60 -8.66
N CYS A 174 -18.58 -5.49 -8.26
CA CYS A 174 -18.84 -6.92 -8.20
C CYS A 174 -19.93 -7.27 -7.18
N ILE A 175 -19.95 -6.61 -6.03
CA ILE A 175 -21.03 -6.78 -5.03
C ILE A 175 -22.35 -6.27 -5.59
N GLN A 176 -22.39 -5.14 -6.27
CA GLN A 176 -23.59 -4.62 -6.91
C GLN A 176 -24.14 -5.63 -7.95
N PHE A 177 -23.29 -6.21 -8.79
CA PHE A 177 -23.71 -7.24 -9.74
C PHE A 177 -24.11 -8.56 -9.08
N TRP A 178 -23.56 -8.90 -7.92
CA TRP A 178 -24.03 -10.02 -7.10
C TRP A 178 -25.45 -9.79 -6.58
N GLU A 179 -25.79 -8.56 -6.12
CA GLU A 179 -27.16 -8.20 -5.73
C GLU A 179 -28.11 -8.31 -6.92
N ILE A 180 -27.74 -7.71 -8.06
CA ILE A 180 -28.55 -7.78 -9.31
C ILE A 180 -28.76 -9.22 -9.76
N ALA A 181 -27.72 -10.05 -9.79
CA ALA A 181 -27.82 -11.46 -10.19
C ALA A 181 -28.86 -12.22 -9.34
N ARG A 182 -28.90 -11.93 -8.02
CA ARG A 182 -29.89 -12.53 -7.12
C ARG A 182 -31.32 -12.08 -7.45
N GLU A 183 -31.54 -10.83 -7.83
CA GLU A 183 -32.84 -10.32 -8.25
C GLU A 183 -33.38 -11.05 -9.51
N TYR A 184 -32.47 -11.42 -10.41
CA TYR A 184 -32.79 -12.16 -11.64
C TYR A 184 -32.70 -13.68 -11.50
N GLY A 185 -32.43 -14.22 -10.32
CA GLY A 185 -32.24 -15.65 -10.09
C GLY A 185 -31.03 -16.26 -10.80
N VAL A 186 -30.00 -15.46 -11.07
CA VAL A 186 -28.78 -15.87 -11.78
C VAL A 186 -27.64 -16.12 -10.78
N SER A 187 -26.82 -17.12 -11.06
CA SER A 187 -25.61 -17.41 -10.28
C SER A 187 -24.53 -16.35 -10.54
N TYR A 188 -24.16 -15.58 -9.53
CA TYR A 188 -23.07 -14.60 -9.67
C TYR A 188 -21.71 -15.26 -10.04
N PRO A 189 -21.29 -16.40 -9.44
CA PRO A 189 -20.07 -17.09 -9.88
C PRO A 189 -20.08 -17.43 -11.38
N GLU A 190 -21.19 -17.87 -11.93
CA GLU A 190 -21.32 -18.15 -13.36
C GLU A 190 -21.23 -16.86 -14.19
N LEU A 191 -22.01 -15.84 -13.82
CA LEU A 191 -21.96 -14.52 -14.46
C LEU A 191 -20.53 -13.96 -14.48
N ARG A 192 -19.82 -14.06 -13.36
CA ARG A 192 -18.42 -13.63 -13.24
C ARG A 192 -17.51 -14.37 -14.23
N GLU A 193 -17.60 -15.72 -14.32
CA GLU A 193 -16.75 -16.50 -15.22
C GLU A 193 -16.97 -16.11 -16.69
N LEU A 194 -18.21 -15.82 -17.08
CA LEU A 194 -18.50 -15.36 -18.45
C LEU A 194 -17.84 -13.99 -18.75
N VAL A 195 -17.85 -13.05 -17.79
CA VAL A 195 -17.19 -11.75 -17.96
C VAL A 195 -15.65 -11.90 -18.04
N LEU A 196 -15.10 -12.86 -17.29
CA LEU A 196 -13.65 -13.12 -17.27
C LEU A 196 -13.11 -13.81 -18.54
N GLU A 197 -13.95 -14.24 -19.48
CA GLU A 197 -13.52 -14.64 -20.83
C GLU A 197 -12.91 -13.45 -21.60
N ASP A 198 -13.35 -12.23 -21.31
CA ASP A 198 -12.73 -11.03 -21.85
C ASP A 198 -11.42 -10.71 -21.10
N LYS A 199 -10.29 -10.84 -21.81
CA LYS A 199 -8.94 -10.66 -21.27
C LYS A 199 -8.63 -9.25 -20.77
N ARG A 200 -9.51 -8.27 -21.01
CA ARG A 200 -9.41 -6.93 -20.39
C ARG A 200 -9.72 -6.93 -18.91
N PHE A 201 -10.39 -7.97 -18.40
CA PHE A 201 -10.72 -8.15 -16.99
C PHE A 201 -9.82 -9.19 -16.33
N SER A 202 -9.19 -8.83 -15.22
CA SER A 202 -8.45 -9.77 -14.38
C SER A 202 -9.39 -10.39 -13.33
N ARG A 203 -9.10 -11.63 -12.93
CA ARG A 203 -9.85 -12.36 -11.89
C ARG A 203 -9.74 -11.72 -10.50
N ALA A 204 -8.62 -11.06 -10.22
CA ALA A 204 -8.36 -10.44 -8.94
C ALA A 204 -9.48 -9.46 -8.52
N HIS A 205 -9.90 -9.52 -7.27
CA HIS A 205 -10.93 -8.64 -6.69
C HIS A 205 -12.33 -8.74 -7.36
N THR A 206 -12.67 -9.91 -7.92
CA THR A 206 -13.99 -10.17 -8.50
C THR A 206 -14.83 -11.13 -7.67
N PHE A 207 -14.28 -11.69 -6.61
CA PHE A 207 -15.01 -12.61 -5.73
C PHE A 207 -15.91 -11.85 -4.77
N VAL A 208 -17.13 -12.36 -4.58
CA VAL A 208 -18.09 -11.88 -3.58
C VAL A 208 -18.41 -13.04 -2.65
N TYR A 209 -18.34 -12.80 -1.35
CA TYR A 209 -18.61 -13.80 -0.32
C TYR A 209 -19.99 -13.59 0.24
N ASP A 210 -20.89 -14.58 0.13
CA ASP A 210 -22.30 -14.46 0.56
C ASP A 210 -22.45 -14.05 2.04
N GLY A 211 -21.56 -14.51 2.91
CA GLY A 211 -21.56 -14.15 4.33
C GLY A 211 -20.96 -12.78 4.64
N HIS A 212 -20.29 -12.14 3.66
CA HIS A 212 -19.55 -10.89 3.87
C HIS A 212 -19.47 -10.07 2.54
N PRO A 213 -20.62 -9.70 1.94
CA PRO A 213 -20.63 -8.98 0.67
C PRO A 213 -20.37 -7.48 0.87
N TYR A 214 -19.22 -7.16 1.41
CA TYR A 214 -18.64 -5.82 1.56
C TYR A 214 -17.14 -5.96 1.74
N TRP A 215 -16.39 -4.90 1.46
CA TRP A 215 -14.97 -4.89 1.80
C TRP A 215 -14.75 -4.25 3.18
N GLU A 216 -13.87 -4.87 3.95
CA GLU A 216 -13.38 -4.40 5.23
C GLU A 216 -11.87 -4.63 5.23
N SER A 217 -11.14 -3.56 5.05
CA SER A 217 -9.69 -3.61 4.85
C SER A 217 -9.05 -2.40 5.50
N HIS A 218 -8.03 -2.64 6.30
CA HIS A 218 -7.23 -1.56 6.87
C HIS A 218 -6.73 -0.58 5.80
N CYS A 219 -6.38 -1.08 4.61
CA CYS A 219 -5.87 -0.24 3.53
C CYS A 219 -6.98 0.54 2.81
N PHE A 220 -8.06 -0.14 2.36
CA PHE A 220 -9.11 0.52 1.59
C PHE A 220 -9.84 1.58 2.41
N ASP A 221 -10.25 1.26 3.65
CA ASP A 221 -10.97 2.18 4.52
C ASP A 221 -10.17 3.46 4.76
N LYS A 222 -8.89 3.30 5.09
CA LYS A 222 -7.99 4.42 5.37
C LYS A 222 -7.65 5.23 4.11
N ASP A 223 -7.27 4.57 3.02
CA ASP A 223 -6.74 5.25 1.85
C ASP A 223 -7.85 5.97 1.06
N LEU A 224 -9.04 5.36 0.93
CA LEU A 224 -10.15 6.05 0.28
C LEU A 224 -10.62 7.26 1.11
N ALA A 225 -10.67 7.15 2.44
CA ALA A 225 -10.97 8.29 3.31
C ALA A 225 -9.90 9.39 3.17
N ALA A 226 -8.62 9.03 3.18
CA ALA A 226 -7.53 9.99 3.10
C ALA A 226 -7.54 10.79 1.78
N ILE A 227 -7.78 10.14 0.64
CA ILE A 227 -7.81 10.86 -0.64
C ILE A 227 -9.05 11.74 -0.78
N THR A 228 -10.21 11.34 -0.25
CA THR A 228 -11.42 12.17 -0.26
C THR A 228 -11.34 13.34 0.73
N ALA A 229 -10.60 13.20 1.82
CA ALA A 229 -10.36 14.30 2.76
C ALA A 229 -9.53 15.46 2.16
N VAL A 230 -8.67 15.16 1.19
CA VAL A 230 -7.76 16.15 0.58
C VAL A 230 -8.13 16.51 -0.87
N SER A 231 -9.15 15.88 -1.45
CA SER A 231 -9.53 16.08 -2.86
C SER A 231 -11.04 15.99 -3.04
N ASN A 232 -11.58 16.76 -4.00
CA ASN A 232 -12.98 16.59 -4.41
C ASN A 232 -13.11 15.34 -5.29
N ALA A 233 -13.65 14.26 -4.73
CA ALA A 233 -13.67 12.95 -5.37
C ALA A 233 -15.05 12.24 -5.27
N PRO A 234 -16.12 12.81 -5.90
CA PRO A 234 -17.50 12.34 -5.70
C PRO A 234 -17.73 10.88 -6.11
N LEU A 235 -16.98 10.33 -7.06
CA LEU A 235 -17.06 8.93 -7.42
C LEU A 235 -16.52 8.03 -6.30
N ILE A 236 -15.39 8.40 -5.70
CA ILE A 236 -14.78 7.66 -4.58
C ILE A 236 -15.71 7.71 -3.36
N ASP A 237 -16.30 8.87 -3.08
CA ASP A 237 -17.35 9.01 -2.04
C ASP A 237 -18.53 8.08 -2.31
N GLY A 238 -18.92 7.91 -3.58
CA GLY A 238 -19.94 6.95 -3.99
C GLY A 238 -19.58 5.51 -3.63
N VAL A 239 -18.33 5.11 -3.90
CA VAL A 239 -17.81 3.77 -3.56
C VAL A 239 -17.81 3.55 -2.05
N ILE A 240 -17.35 4.52 -1.27
CA ILE A 240 -17.34 4.46 0.20
C ILE A 240 -18.78 4.30 0.73
N ARG A 241 -19.71 5.17 0.29
CA ARG A 241 -21.11 5.14 0.73
C ARG A 241 -21.79 3.81 0.38
N TYR A 242 -21.54 3.28 -0.82
CA TYR A 242 -22.11 1.99 -1.22
C TYR A 242 -21.60 0.86 -0.32
N ASN A 243 -20.29 0.81 -0.03
CA ASN A 243 -19.74 -0.18 0.89
C ASN A 243 -20.32 -0.06 2.31
N GLN A 244 -20.51 1.16 2.81
CA GLN A 244 -21.15 1.42 4.11
C GLN A 244 -22.60 0.90 4.14
N GLN A 245 -23.36 1.06 3.04
CA GLN A 245 -24.70 0.50 2.91
C GLN A 245 -24.68 -1.04 2.92
N CYS A 246 -23.73 -1.66 2.23
CA CYS A 246 -23.53 -3.11 2.26
C CYS A 246 -23.18 -3.60 3.68
N ARG A 247 -22.27 -2.94 4.37
CA ARG A 247 -21.94 -3.24 5.78
C ARG A 247 -23.16 -3.14 6.68
N ALA A 248 -23.96 -2.09 6.54
CA ALA A 248 -25.17 -1.90 7.35
C ALA A 248 -26.23 -2.95 7.06
N ARG A 249 -26.34 -3.42 5.81
CA ARG A 249 -27.33 -4.42 5.35
C ARG A 249 -26.93 -5.83 5.73
N TYR A 250 -25.66 -6.19 5.55
CA TYR A 250 -25.19 -7.58 5.63
C TYR A 250 -24.31 -7.86 6.85
N GLY A 251 -23.71 -6.84 7.49
CA GLY A 251 -22.83 -7.02 8.63
C GLY A 251 -23.51 -7.40 9.95
N LYS A 252 -24.84 -7.38 10.00
CA LYS A 252 -25.63 -7.70 11.22
C LYS A 252 -26.01 -9.18 11.37
N SER A 253 -25.55 -10.06 10.49
CA SER A 253 -25.96 -11.47 10.46
C SER A 253 -25.08 -12.41 11.27
N HIS A 254 -24.21 -11.90 12.12
CA HIS A 254 -23.36 -12.72 13.02
C HIS A 254 -23.56 -12.28 14.48
N GLY A 255 -24.81 -12.43 14.96
CA GLY A 255 -25.22 -12.38 16.35
C GLY A 255 -25.73 -13.73 16.80
#